data_c8f552c576b7a8486565e41e616278e7
#
_entry.id   c8f552c576b7a8486565e41e616278e7
#
_cell.length_a   1.000
_cell.length_b   1.000
_cell.length_c   1.000
_cell.angle_alpha   90.00
_cell.angle_beta   90.00
_cell.angle_gamma   90.00
#
_symmetry.space_group_name_H-M   'P 1'
#
loop_
_entity.id
_entity.type
_entity.pdbx_description
1 polymer ?
#
loop_
_entity_poly.entity_id
_entity_poly.type
_entity_poly.pdbx_seq_one_letter_code
_entity_poly.pdbx_strand_id
1 'polypeptide(L)'
;MVLDARAFGAGKGTHLQVTCATAIPLSWIARAGLGEDRLGAVHVESGRVAAKVERVYAGRVVAVRDETPKGDVAREAIAALFLRGSIFKDALAPARERLALRALAAKLATRGHPAGVASNGPVPTLEEWVSFRVKELGVASGDDLTLLSSKDLLPAEIPYESRAALEREFPVKVSVGDAMYAAEYDLERGQVMLRMVKGSRRDPPPLAYLPRFAGLRICVDGPRGVTVVRERG
;
A
#
# COMPACT_ATOMS: atom_id res chain seq x y z
N MET A 1 7.52 13.26 35.55
CA MET A 1 7.64 12.56 36.85
C MET A 1 8.95 11.79 36.84
N VAL A 2 9.85 12.06 37.77
CA VAL A 2 11.07 11.27 37.99
C VAL A 2 10.77 10.31 39.13
N LEU A 3 11.13 9.05 38.97
CA LEU A 3 10.84 8.01 39.93
C LEU A 3 12.14 7.36 40.36
N ASP A 4 12.36 7.27 41.64
CA ASP A 4 13.22 6.23 42.22
C ASP A 4 12.30 5.06 42.60
N ALA A 5 12.38 3.97 41.83
CA ALA A 5 11.46 2.85 41.96
C ALA A 5 12.24 1.53 42.02
N ARG A 6 11.84 0.65 42.91
CA ARG A 6 12.38 -0.71 43.03
C ARG A 6 11.31 -1.73 42.71
N ALA A 7 11.60 -2.66 41.84
CA ALA A 7 10.71 -3.78 41.52
C ALA A 7 11.01 -4.96 42.45
N PHE A 8 10.01 -5.51 43.10
CA PHE A 8 10.08 -6.70 43.90
C PHE A 8 9.17 -7.78 43.32
N GLY A 9 9.73 -8.93 43.03
CA GLY A 9 8.95 -10.10 42.65
C GLY A 9 8.60 -10.90 43.88
N ALA A 10 7.32 -11.02 44.22
CA ALA A 10 6.84 -11.91 45.27
C ALA A 10 5.60 -12.65 44.74
N GLY A 11 5.75 -13.94 44.42
CA GLY A 11 4.66 -14.81 44.03
C GLY A 11 4.06 -14.45 42.65
N LYS A 12 2.74 -14.31 42.55
CA LYS A 12 1.98 -14.11 41.28
C LYS A 12 1.98 -12.67 40.71
N GLY A 13 2.80 -11.74 41.26
CA GLY A 13 2.80 -10.35 40.79
C GLY A 13 4.12 -9.65 41.00
N THR A 14 4.41 -8.63 40.19
CA THR A 14 5.51 -7.71 40.36
C THR A 14 4.98 -6.47 41.08
N HIS A 15 5.51 -6.19 42.27
CA HIS A 15 5.19 -4.96 42.99
C HIS A 15 6.26 -3.90 42.72
N LEU A 16 5.82 -2.71 42.34
CA LEU A 16 6.68 -1.55 42.14
C LEU A 16 6.54 -0.61 43.34
N GLN A 17 7.62 -0.48 44.12
CA GLN A 17 7.67 0.48 45.21
C GLN A 17 8.32 1.77 44.70
N VAL A 18 7.62 2.87 44.82
CA VAL A 18 8.12 4.20 44.48
C VAL A 18 8.52 4.90 45.77
N THR A 19 9.79 5.24 45.88
CA THR A 19 10.37 5.88 47.10
C THR A 19 10.46 7.39 46.92
N CYS A 20 10.59 7.87 45.66
CA CYS A 20 10.64 9.28 45.37
C CYS A 20 9.91 9.54 44.07
N ALA A 21 9.03 10.55 44.04
CA ALA A 21 8.34 10.99 42.85
C ALA A 21 8.35 12.52 42.77
N THR A 22 8.91 13.05 41.70
CA THR A 22 8.94 14.48 41.42
C THR A 22 8.14 14.76 40.14
N ALA A 23 7.20 15.70 40.22
CA ALA A 23 6.48 16.16 39.03
C ALA A 23 7.42 17.00 38.15
N ILE A 24 7.54 16.63 36.89
CA ILE A 24 8.29 17.39 35.90
C ILE A 24 7.39 17.72 34.72
N PRO A 25 7.57 18.87 34.06
CA PRO A 25 6.87 19.18 32.80
C PRO A 25 7.20 18.16 31.71
N LEU A 26 6.21 17.79 30.90
CA LEU A 26 6.43 16.87 29.76
C LEU A 26 7.47 17.39 28.77
N SER A 27 7.62 18.71 28.66
CA SER A 27 8.66 19.35 27.83
C SER A 27 10.08 18.98 28.25
N TRP A 28 10.32 18.65 29.52
CA TRP A 28 11.64 18.20 29.98
C TRP A 28 11.96 16.80 29.48
N ILE A 29 10.95 15.94 29.36
CA ILE A 29 11.09 14.60 28.75
C ILE A 29 11.55 14.75 27.29
N ALA A 30 10.91 15.65 26.54
CA ALA A 30 11.28 15.93 25.16
C ALA A 30 12.69 16.51 25.05
N ARG A 31 13.08 17.45 25.95
CA ARG A 31 14.44 18.03 26.00
C ARG A 31 15.51 17.01 26.32
N ALA A 32 15.19 16.03 27.15
CA ALA A 32 16.10 14.92 27.48
C ALA A 32 16.22 13.88 26.34
N GLY A 33 15.55 14.10 25.20
CA GLY A 33 15.59 13.18 24.06
C GLY A 33 14.85 11.87 24.28
N LEU A 34 14.05 11.77 25.36
CA LEU A 34 13.30 10.55 25.66
C LEU A 34 12.04 10.45 24.79
N GLY A 35 11.66 9.20 24.47
CA GLY A 35 10.53 8.90 23.59
C GLY A 35 10.96 8.67 22.13
N GLU A 36 9.99 8.30 21.32
CA GLU A 36 10.15 7.98 19.91
C GLU A 36 9.50 9.06 19.05
N ASP A 37 10.12 9.39 17.92
CA ASP A 37 9.53 10.29 16.95
C ASP A 37 8.53 9.53 16.10
N ARG A 38 7.31 10.06 16.01
CA ARG A 38 6.24 9.53 15.18
C ARG A 38 5.83 10.54 14.13
N LEU A 39 5.60 10.06 12.91
CA LEU A 39 5.10 10.88 11.83
C LEU A 39 3.66 11.33 12.12
N GLY A 40 3.44 12.63 12.13
CA GLY A 40 2.12 13.25 12.17
C GLY A 40 1.63 13.66 10.77
N ALA A 41 1.09 14.86 10.65
CA ALA A 41 0.63 15.38 9.36
C ALA A 41 1.82 15.68 8.43
N VAL A 42 1.73 15.22 7.18
CA VAL A 42 2.74 15.46 6.14
C VAL A 42 2.15 16.22 4.96
N HIS A 43 2.93 17.12 4.39
CA HIS A 43 2.58 17.89 3.21
C HIS A 43 3.84 18.23 2.39
N VAL A 44 3.61 18.75 1.20
CA VAL A 44 4.70 19.24 0.34
C VAL A 44 4.70 20.76 0.40
N GLU A 45 5.85 21.32 0.69
CA GLU A 45 6.10 22.75 0.70
C GLU A 45 7.34 23.07 -0.13
N SER A 46 7.18 23.93 -1.13
CA SER A 46 8.28 24.33 -2.04
C SER A 46 9.06 23.14 -2.66
N GLY A 47 8.34 22.05 -3.01
CA GLY A 47 8.93 20.85 -3.60
C GLY A 47 9.64 19.91 -2.61
N ARG A 48 9.55 20.18 -1.32
CA ARG A 48 10.14 19.36 -0.24
C ARG A 48 9.06 18.82 0.66
N VAL A 49 9.35 17.76 1.37
CA VAL A 49 8.43 17.22 2.37
C VAL A 49 8.62 17.96 3.68
N ALA A 50 7.56 18.57 4.16
CA ALA A 50 7.43 19.07 5.53
C ALA A 50 6.49 18.17 6.32
N ALA A 51 6.81 17.94 7.58
CA ALA A 51 6.03 17.08 8.45
C ALA A 51 5.95 17.61 9.88
N LYS A 52 4.81 17.36 10.52
CA LYS A 52 4.72 17.42 11.98
C LYS A 52 5.29 16.14 12.54
N VAL A 53 6.41 16.23 13.26
CA VAL A 53 7.00 15.11 13.96
C VAL A 53 6.60 15.20 15.42
N GLU A 54 5.89 14.19 15.88
CA GLU A 54 5.42 14.07 17.25
C GLU A 54 6.40 13.21 18.05
N ARG A 55 6.94 13.75 19.13
CA ARG A 55 7.66 12.93 20.09
C ARG A 55 6.70 12.29 21.07
N VAL A 56 6.68 10.98 21.10
CA VAL A 56 5.78 10.18 21.94
C VAL A 56 6.58 9.49 23.05
N TYR A 57 6.16 9.68 24.30
CA TYR A 57 6.70 9.00 25.46
C TYR A 57 5.57 8.41 26.30
N ALA A 58 5.66 7.13 26.65
CA ALA A 58 4.64 6.40 27.39
C ALA A 58 3.22 6.58 26.81
N GLY A 59 3.08 6.56 25.48
CA GLY A 59 1.81 6.71 24.77
C GLY A 59 1.26 8.14 24.71
N ARG A 60 2.02 9.14 25.18
CA ARG A 60 1.61 10.55 25.16
C ARG A 60 2.52 11.37 24.26
N VAL A 61 1.93 12.29 23.49
CA VAL A 61 2.69 13.29 22.73
C VAL A 61 3.27 14.30 23.74
N VAL A 62 4.60 14.37 23.80
CA VAL A 62 5.33 15.27 24.72
C VAL A 62 5.93 16.48 24.01
N ALA A 63 6.07 16.42 22.69
CA ALA A 63 6.42 17.57 21.82
C ALA A 63 5.90 17.35 20.40
N VAL A 64 5.65 18.46 19.68
CA VAL A 64 5.35 18.48 18.25
C VAL A 64 6.31 19.49 17.62
N ARG A 65 6.93 19.12 16.51
CA ARG A 65 7.83 19.96 15.74
C ARG A 65 7.41 19.97 14.28
N ASP A 66 7.44 21.12 13.64
CA ASP A 66 7.37 21.25 12.18
C ASP A 66 8.79 21.23 11.66
N GLU A 67 9.14 20.21 10.90
CA GLU A 67 10.51 20.06 10.36
C GLU A 67 10.52 19.26 9.05
N THR A 68 11.62 19.38 8.31
CA THR A 68 11.91 18.43 7.24
C THR A 68 12.26 17.08 7.87
N PRO A 69 11.45 16.04 7.62
CA PRO A 69 11.66 14.73 8.23
C PRO A 69 12.97 14.10 7.73
N LYS A 70 13.61 13.30 8.58
CA LYS A 70 14.87 12.62 8.30
C LYS A 70 14.76 11.11 8.58
N GLY A 71 15.67 10.33 7.99
CA GLY A 71 15.78 8.90 8.20
C GLY A 71 14.49 8.15 7.85
N ASP A 72 14.06 7.24 8.74
CA ASP A 72 12.85 6.44 8.54
C ASP A 72 11.59 7.30 8.44
N VAL A 73 11.51 8.38 9.22
CA VAL A 73 10.38 9.31 9.19
C VAL A 73 10.24 10.00 7.82
N ALA A 74 11.35 10.32 7.15
CA ALA A 74 11.32 10.86 5.79
C ALA A 74 10.79 9.84 4.78
N ARG A 75 11.21 8.59 4.89
CA ARG A 75 10.75 7.49 4.04
C ARG A 75 9.25 7.24 4.20
N GLU A 76 8.77 7.18 5.43
CA GLU A 76 7.35 7.05 5.74
C GLU A 76 6.52 8.22 5.21
N ALA A 77 7.04 9.46 5.35
CA ALA A 77 6.38 10.66 4.85
C ALA A 77 6.23 10.64 3.33
N ILE A 78 7.29 10.32 2.58
CA ILE A 78 7.27 10.22 1.11
C ILE A 78 6.34 9.09 0.66
N ALA A 79 6.42 7.92 1.31
CA ALA A 79 5.51 6.81 1.00
C ALA A 79 4.04 7.18 1.23
N ALA A 80 3.71 7.81 2.36
CA ALA A 80 2.36 8.27 2.67
C ALA A 80 1.83 9.32 1.67
N LEU A 81 2.68 10.25 1.23
CA LEU A 81 2.31 11.25 0.22
C LEU A 81 2.06 10.61 -1.15
N PHE A 82 2.88 9.64 -1.55
CA PHE A 82 2.67 8.89 -2.80
C PHE A 82 1.37 8.09 -2.75
N LEU A 83 1.14 7.32 -1.69
CA LEU A 83 -0.06 6.48 -1.54
C LEU A 83 -1.36 7.28 -1.55
N ARG A 84 -1.33 8.52 -1.05
CA ARG A 84 -2.46 9.47 -1.12
C ARG A 84 -2.58 10.17 -2.49
N GLY A 85 -1.62 9.98 -3.39
CA GLY A 85 -1.56 10.68 -4.67
C GLY A 85 -1.27 12.17 -4.53
N SER A 86 -0.61 12.60 -3.47
CA SER A 86 -0.19 13.99 -3.26
C SER A 86 1.08 14.33 -4.03
N ILE A 87 1.92 13.33 -4.29
CA ILE A 87 3.11 13.40 -5.16
C ILE A 87 3.03 12.33 -6.22
N PHE A 88 3.68 12.54 -7.37
CA PHE A 88 3.80 11.57 -8.47
C PHE A 88 2.47 10.88 -8.81
N LYS A 89 1.40 11.67 -8.91
CA LYS A 89 0.03 11.20 -9.17
C LYS A 89 -0.08 10.27 -10.38
N ASP A 90 0.68 10.57 -11.42
CA ASP A 90 0.77 9.83 -12.68
C ASP A 90 1.35 8.42 -12.49
N ALA A 91 2.17 8.18 -11.49
CA ALA A 91 2.76 6.88 -11.20
C ALA A 91 1.86 5.98 -10.33
N LEU A 92 0.93 6.50 -9.55
CA LEU A 92 0.16 5.74 -8.57
C LEU A 92 -0.70 4.63 -9.22
N ALA A 93 -1.48 4.98 -10.24
CA ALA A 93 -2.31 4.00 -10.93
C ALA A 93 -1.48 2.98 -11.73
N PRO A 94 -0.45 3.38 -12.53
CA PRO A 94 0.46 2.44 -13.16
C PRO A 94 1.19 1.52 -12.18
N ALA A 95 1.62 2.01 -11.01
CA ALA A 95 2.28 1.17 -10.02
C ALA A 95 1.35 0.06 -9.50
N ARG A 96 0.10 0.40 -9.17
CA ARG A 96 -0.93 -0.59 -8.78
C ARG A 96 -1.18 -1.62 -9.87
N GLU A 97 -1.31 -1.17 -11.11
CA GLU A 97 -1.58 -2.04 -12.26
C GLU A 97 -0.41 -3.00 -12.51
N ARG A 98 0.84 -2.53 -12.46
CA ARG A 98 2.03 -3.38 -12.60
C ARG A 98 2.15 -4.42 -11.50
N LEU A 99 1.89 -4.07 -10.23
CA LEU A 99 1.91 -5.02 -9.12
C LEU A 99 0.79 -6.06 -9.26
N ALA A 100 -0.41 -5.65 -9.65
CA ALA A 100 -1.52 -6.57 -9.88
C ALA A 100 -1.23 -7.56 -11.01
N LEU A 101 -0.65 -7.09 -12.13
CA LEU A 101 -0.22 -7.96 -13.23
C LEU A 101 0.88 -8.92 -12.81
N ARG A 102 1.86 -8.46 -12.02
CA ARG A 102 2.93 -9.33 -11.49
C ARG A 102 2.36 -10.39 -10.55
N ALA A 103 1.43 -10.03 -9.68
CA ALA A 103 0.77 -10.98 -8.78
C ALA A 103 -0.04 -12.04 -9.55
N LEU A 104 -0.74 -11.63 -10.60
CA LEU A 104 -1.46 -12.55 -11.49
C LEU A 104 -0.48 -13.46 -12.24
N ALA A 105 0.58 -12.90 -12.83
CA ALA A 105 1.60 -13.67 -13.54
C ALA A 105 2.29 -14.70 -12.63
N ALA A 106 2.62 -14.33 -11.40
CA ALA A 106 3.20 -15.24 -10.41
C ALA A 106 2.25 -16.40 -10.07
N LYS A 107 0.97 -16.12 -9.83
CA LYS A 107 -0.06 -17.16 -9.59
C LYS A 107 -0.26 -18.08 -10.80
N LEU A 108 -0.17 -17.56 -12.00
CA LEU A 108 -0.25 -18.37 -13.23
C LEU A 108 0.99 -19.25 -13.43
N ALA A 109 2.17 -18.75 -13.06
CA ALA A 109 3.42 -19.53 -13.11
C ALA A 109 3.34 -20.77 -12.19
N THR A 110 2.80 -20.65 -10.99
CA THR A 110 2.62 -21.79 -10.07
C THR A 110 1.65 -22.86 -10.62
N ARG A 111 0.87 -22.51 -11.64
CA ARG A 111 -0.07 -23.42 -12.34
C ARG A 111 0.44 -23.93 -13.69
N GLY A 112 1.69 -23.58 -14.03
CA GLY A 112 2.27 -23.95 -15.31
C GLY A 112 1.68 -23.25 -16.53
N HIS A 113 0.98 -22.12 -16.33
CA HIS A 113 0.38 -21.38 -17.44
C HIS A 113 1.45 -20.64 -18.25
N PRO A 114 1.39 -20.64 -19.62
CA PRO A 114 2.43 -20.03 -20.47
C PRO A 114 2.63 -18.53 -20.24
N ALA A 115 1.58 -17.80 -19.84
CA ALA A 115 1.68 -16.37 -19.51
C ALA A 115 2.23 -16.12 -18.09
N GLY A 116 2.50 -17.18 -17.31
CA GLY A 116 3.05 -17.09 -15.97
C GLY A 116 4.48 -16.61 -15.98
N VAL A 117 4.83 -15.76 -15.01
CA VAL A 117 6.20 -15.30 -14.78
C VAL A 117 6.57 -15.66 -13.35
N ALA A 118 7.61 -16.48 -13.20
CA ALA A 118 8.09 -16.87 -11.88
C ALA A 118 8.55 -15.64 -11.08
N SER A 119 8.22 -15.61 -9.80
CA SER A 119 8.66 -14.59 -8.86
C SER A 119 9.55 -15.23 -7.80
N ASN A 120 10.62 -14.56 -7.41
CA ASN A 120 11.54 -15.01 -6.36
C ASN A 120 10.97 -14.86 -4.94
N GLY A 121 9.67 -14.70 -4.81
CA GLY A 121 8.95 -14.55 -3.55
C GLY A 121 7.55 -13.98 -3.78
N PRO A 122 6.80 -13.71 -2.69
CA PRO A 122 5.50 -13.09 -2.79
C PRO A 122 5.62 -11.70 -3.43
N VAL A 123 4.67 -11.37 -4.30
CA VAL A 123 4.62 -10.03 -4.89
C VAL A 123 4.12 -9.07 -3.81
N PRO A 124 4.85 -7.99 -3.51
CA PRO A 124 4.49 -7.07 -2.44
C PRO A 124 3.20 -6.30 -2.76
N THR A 125 2.52 -5.84 -1.73
CA THR A 125 1.48 -4.82 -1.82
C THR A 125 2.09 -3.49 -2.30
N LEU A 126 1.25 -2.54 -2.71
CA LEU A 126 1.74 -1.22 -3.10
C LEU A 126 2.46 -0.50 -1.95
N GLU A 127 1.95 -0.63 -0.73
CA GLU A 127 2.53 -0.04 0.48
C GLU A 127 3.91 -0.63 0.79
N GLU A 128 4.03 -1.94 0.77
CA GLU A 128 5.30 -2.64 0.96
C GLU A 128 6.30 -2.28 -0.15
N TRP A 129 5.83 -2.23 -1.41
CA TRP A 129 6.66 -1.84 -2.55
C TRP A 129 7.23 -0.44 -2.38
N VAL A 130 6.38 0.55 -2.10
CA VAL A 130 6.81 1.95 -1.96
C VAL A 130 7.76 2.10 -0.79
N SER A 131 7.46 1.51 0.36
CA SER A 131 8.32 1.54 1.56
C SER A 131 9.69 0.94 1.29
N PHE A 132 9.74 -0.19 0.60
CA PHE A 132 10.99 -0.81 0.17
C PHE A 132 11.74 0.08 -0.83
N ARG A 133 11.03 0.61 -1.84
CA ARG A 133 11.64 1.37 -2.93
C ARG A 133 12.26 2.69 -2.48
N VAL A 134 11.59 3.45 -1.62
CA VAL A 134 12.17 4.69 -1.08
C VAL A 134 13.41 4.44 -0.22
N LYS A 135 13.47 3.29 0.45
CA LYS A 135 14.65 2.84 1.18
C LYS A 135 15.79 2.46 0.24
N GLU A 136 15.50 1.69 -0.81
CA GLU A 136 16.47 1.28 -1.85
C GLU A 136 17.06 2.48 -2.59
N LEU A 137 16.25 3.51 -2.84
CA LEU A 137 16.69 4.78 -3.46
C LEU A 137 17.56 5.64 -2.52
N GLY A 138 17.77 5.20 -1.28
CA GLY A 138 18.64 5.89 -0.33
C GLY A 138 18.03 7.16 0.25
N VAL A 139 16.70 7.31 0.22
CA VAL A 139 16.02 8.48 0.82
C VAL A 139 16.39 8.60 2.28
N ALA A 140 16.97 9.74 2.65
CA ALA A 140 17.43 10.08 4.00
C ALA A 140 16.76 11.35 4.56
N SER A 141 16.18 12.19 3.70
CA SER A 141 15.55 13.46 4.07
C SER A 141 14.31 13.75 3.22
N GLY A 142 13.41 14.58 3.75
CA GLY A 142 12.29 15.12 2.98
C GLY A 142 12.73 16.00 1.80
N ASP A 143 13.95 16.55 1.84
CA ASP A 143 14.55 17.31 0.73
C ASP A 143 14.84 16.41 -0.48
N ASP A 144 15.07 15.12 -0.29
CA ASP A 144 15.38 14.15 -1.35
C ASP A 144 14.21 13.95 -2.32
N LEU A 145 13.00 14.44 -1.97
CA LEU A 145 11.86 14.44 -2.90
C LEU A 145 12.20 15.12 -4.23
N THR A 146 13.06 16.14 -4.22
CA THR A 146 13.50 16.86 -5.42
C THR A 146 14.35 16.01 -6.36
N LEU A 147 14.94 14.92 -5.86
CA LEU A 147 15.79 14.01 -6.62
C LEU A 147 14.99 12.84 -7.21
N LEU A 148 13.74 12.65 -6.77
CA LEU A 148 12.89 11.58 -7.21
C LEU A 148 12.03 11.99 -8.41
N SER A 149 11.67 11.00 -9.19
CA SER A 149 10.72 11.11 -10.30
C SER A 149 9.63 10.05 -10.21
N SER A 150 8.54 10.25 -10.97
CA SER A 150 7.46 9.25 -11.08
C SER A 150 7.99 7.86 -11.49
N LYS A 151 9.02 7.81 -12.32
CA LYS A 151 9.59 6.55 -12.82
C LYS A 151 10.29 5.74 -11.73
N ASP A 152 10.86 6.42 -10.74
CA ASP A 152 11.60 5.76 -9.66
C ASP A 152 10.70 4.94 -8.76
N LEU A 153 9.41 5.28 -8.68
CA LEU A 153 8.41 4.58 -7.87
C LEU A 153 7.58 3.56 -8.66
N LEU A 154 7.91 3.34 -9.94
CA LEU A 154 7.24 2.31 -10.74
C LEU A 154 7.90 0.94 -10.54
N PRO A 155 7.12 -0.12 -10.25
CA PRO A 155 7.62 -1.49 -10.32
C PRO A 155 8.09 -1.82 -11.75
N ALA A 156 9.10 -2.67 -11.87
CA ALA A 156 9.54 -3.14 -13.17
C ALA A 156 8.37 -3.81 -13.92
N GLU A 157 8.32 -3.63 -15.23
CA GLU A 157 7.35 -4.31 -16.08
C GLU A 157 7.66 -5.81 -16.14
N ILE A 158 6.63 -6.61 -16.36
CA ILE A 158 6.81 -8.02 -16.75
C ILE A 158 7.27 -8.09 -18.21
N PRO A 159 7.91 -9.19 -18.65
CA PRO A 159 8.32 -9.38 -20.03
C PRO A 159 7.16 -9.11 -21.01
N TYR A 160 7.46 -8.45 -22.13
CA TYR A 160 6.44 -8.02 -23.10
C TYR A 160 5.55 -9.17 -23.59
N GLU A 161 6.14 -10.33 -23.89
CA GLU A 161 5.41 -11.50 -24.37
C GLU A 161 4.39 -12.00 -23.34
N SER A 162 4.80 -12.08 -22.06
CA SER A 162 3.90 -12.45 -20.96
C SER A 162 2.81 -11.41 -20.76
N ARG A 163 3.15 -10.12 -20.87
CA ARG A 163 2.19 -9.04 -20.78
C ARG A 163 1.13 -9.12 -21.88
N ALA A 164 1.53 -9.29 -23.13
CA ALA A 164 0.63 -9.43 -24.27
C ALA A 164 -0.31 -10.64 -24.12
N ALA A 165 0.20 -11.76 -23.62
CA ALA A 165 -0.60 -12.95 -23.33
C ALA A 165 -1.61 -12.69 -22.19
N LEU A 166 -1.17 -12.02 -21.12
CA LEU A 166 -2.05 -11.67 -20.00
C LEU A 166 -3.15 -10.68 -20.42
N GLU A 167 -2.82 -9.64 -21.17
CA GLU A 167 -3.80 -8.66 -21.67
C GLU A 167 -4.87 -9.30 -22.54
N ARG A 168 -4.52 -10.32 -23.32
CA ARG A 168 -5.46 -11.07 -24.17
C ARG A 168 -6.33 -12.04 -23.37
N GLU A 169 -5.76 -12.79 -22.42
CA GLU A 169 -6.44 -13.89 -21.75
C GLU A 169 -7.02 -13.48 -20.38
N PHE A 170 -6.39 -12.51 -19.72
CA PHE A 170 -6.74 -12.01 -18.39
C PHE A 170 -6.77 -10.47 -18.36
N PRO A 171 -7.60 -9.81 -19.16
CA PRO A 171 -7.65 -8.35 -19.18
C PRO A 171 -8.10 -7.81 -17.82
N VAL A 172 -7.37 -6.86 -17.27
CA VAL A 172 -7.70 -6.22 -15.97
C VAL A 172 -8.81 -5.18 -16.09
N LYS A 173 -9.10 -4.71 -17.31
CA LYS A 173 -10.18 -3.78 -17.61
C LYS A 173 -10.94 -4.26 -18.86
N VAL A 174 -12.24 -4.18 -18.78
CA VAL A 174 -13.14 -4.57 -19.89
C VAL A 174 -14.12 -3.44 -20.16
N SER A 175 -14.21 -3.00 -21.40
CA SER A 175 -15.17 -1.98 -21.84
C SER A 175 -16.31 -2.64 -22.59
N VAL A 176 -17.57 -2.37 -22.20
CA VAL A 176 -18.77 -2.85 -22.86
C VAL A 176 -19.73 -1.69 -23.04
N GLY A 177 -19.77 -1.15 -24.25
CA GLY A 177 -20.51 0.08 -24.56
C GLY A 177 -19.94 1.28 -23.79
N ASP A 178 -20.78 1.94 -23.00
CA ASP A 178 -20.42 3.07 -22.13
C ASP A 178 -19.88 2.66 -20.76
N ALA A 179 -19.96 1.38 -20.41
CA ALA A 179 -19.52 0.85 -19.14
C ALA A 179 -18.10 0.28 -19.19
N MET A 180 -17.33 0.54 -18.13
CA MET A 180 -15.99 -0.03 -17.91
C MET A 180 -16.02 -0.84 -16.63
N TYR A 181 -15.47 -2.04 -16.70
CA TYR A 181 -15.35 -2.97 -15.58
C TYR A 181 -13.88 -3.22 -15.24
N ALA A 182 -13.56 -3.26 -13.96
CA ALA A 182 -12.33 -3.86 -13.47
C ALA A 182 -12.55 -5.36 -13.27
N ALA A 183 -11.56 -6.18 -13.66
CA ALA A 183 -11.60 -7.62 -13.53
C ALA A 183 -10.68 -8.06 -12.39
N GLU A 184 -11.21 -8.72 -11.38
CA GLU A 184 -10.50 -9.31 -10.26
C GLU A 184 -10.49 -10.84 -10.40
N TYR A 185 -9.30 -11.45 -10.41
CA TYR A 185 -9.13 -12.88 -10.65
C TYR A 185 -8.94 -13.66 -9.36
N ASP A 186 -9.88 -14.56 -9.07
CA ASP A 186 -9.75 -15.61 -8.06
C ASP A 186 -9.45 -16.94 -8.79
N LEU A 187 -8.18 -17.20 -9.00
CA LEU A 187 -7.75 -18.40 -9.70
C LEU A 187 -8.01 -19.67 -8.88
N GLU A 188 -8.07 -19.58 -7.55
CA GLU A 188 -8.34 -20.74 -6.69
C GLU A 188 -9.77 -21.24 -6.89
N ARG A 189 -10.72 -20.31 -6.94
CA ARG A 189 -12.13 -20.63 -7.23
C ARG A 189 -12.42 -20.77 -8.72
N GLY A 190 -11.45 -20.47 -9.59
CA GLY A 190 -11.60 -20.53 -11.04
C GLY A 190 -12.61 -19.51 -11.56
N GLN A 191 -12.61 -18.29 -10.99
CA GLN A 191 -13.56 -17.25 -11.35
C GLN A 191 -12.91 -15.89 -11.56
N VAL A 192 -13.60 -15.04 -12.33
CA VAL A 192 -13.31 -13.60 -12.47
C VAL A 192 -14.52 -12.81 -12.00
N MET A 193 -14.28 -11.80 -11.18
CA MET A 193 -15.29 -10.86 -10.73
C MET A 193 -15.14 -9.55 -11.50
N LEU A 194 -16.19 -9.13 -12.18
CA LEU A 194 -16.25 -7.87 -12.90
C LEU A 194 -16.98 -6.84 -12.03
N ARG A 195 -16.28 -5.75 -11.70
CA ARG A 195 -16.84 -4.61 -10.98
C ARG A 195 -16.90 -3.39 -11.87
N MET A 196 -18.08 -2.77 -11.99
CA MET A 196 -18.21 -1.56 -12.77
C MET A 196 -17.49 -0.39 -12.13
N VAL A 197 -16.54 0.21 -12.85
CA VAL A 197 -15.76 1.37 -12.40
C VAL A 197 -16.20 2.67 -13.10
N LYS A 198 -16.90 2.55 -14.24
CA LYS A 198 -17.48 3.67 -14.96
C LYS A 198 -18.71 3.20 -15.73
N GLY A 199 -19.70 4.09 -15.91
CA GLY A 199 -20.95 3.80 -16.60
C GLY A 199 -22.15 3.77 -15.67
N SER A 200 -23.33 3.53 -16.24
CA SER A 200 -24.61 3.54 -15.50
C SER A 200 -25.46 2.28 -15.77
N ARG A 201 -24.85 1.23 -16.30
CA ARG A 201 -25.55 0.01 -16.67
C ARG A 201 -26.13 -0.69 -15.44
N ARG A 202 -27.41 -1.06 -15.48
CA ARG A 202 -28.11 -1.78 -14.39
C ARG A 202 -28.07 -3.29 -14.56
N ASP A 203 -28.05 -3.77 -15.80
CA ASP A 203 -28.04 -5.19 -16.12
C ASP A 203 -26.62 -5.65 -16.42
N PRO A 204 -26.30 -6.92 -16.14
CA PRO A 204 -25.01 -7.50 -16.48
C PRO A 204 -24.68 -7.35 -17.97
N PRO A 205 -23.41 -7.21 -18.35
CA PRO A 205 -23.02 -7.13 -19.74
C PRO A 205 -23.33 -8.45 -20.46
N PRO A 206 -23.85 -8.40 -21.72
CA PRO A 206 -24.09 -9.61 -22.50
C PRO A 206 -22.80 -10.39 -22.71
N LEU A 207 -22.85 -11.71 -22.59
CA LEU A 207 -21.69 -12.62 -22.70
C LEU A 207 -20.93 -12.44 -24.03
N ALA A 208 -21.63 -12.11 -25.12
CA ALA A 208 -21.05 -11.92 -26.45
C ALA A 208 -20.01 -10.78 -26.51
N TYR A 209 -20.08 -9.82 -25.58
CA TYR A 209 -19.15 -8.68 -25.53
C TYR A 209 -18.04 -8.86 -24.48
N LEU A 210 -18.02 -9.99 -23.79
CA LEU A 210 -17.03 -10.28 -22.77
C LEU A 210 -15.88 -11.13 -23.32
N PRO A 211 -14.64 -10.89 -22.89
CA PRO A 211 -13.51 -11.76 -23.14
C PRO A 211 -13.76 -13.19 -22.63
N ARG A 212 -13.02 -14.16 -23.15
CA ARG A 212 -13.14 -15.56 -22.72
C ARG A 212 -12.60 -15.80 -21.30
N PHE A 213 -11.72 -14.92 -20.78
CA PHE A 213 -11.11 -15.04 -19.46
C PHE A 213 -10.52 -16.43 -19.18
N ALA A 214 -9.82 -16.99 -20.17
CA ALA A 214 -9.23 -18.33 -20.11
C ALA A 214 -10.20 -19.42 -19.59
N GLY A 215 -11.51 -19.31 -19.89
CA GLY A 215 -12.51 -20.29 -19.46
C GLY A 215 -12.98 -20.17 -18.01
N LEU A 216 -12.57 -19.13 -17.28
CA LEU A 216 -13.02 -18.91 -15.91
C LEU A 216 -14.51 -18.60 -15.84
N ARG A 217 -15.13 -18.94 -14.70
CA ARG A 217 -16.47 -18.49 -14.35
C ARG A 217 -16.51 -16.97 -14.30
N ILE A 218 -17.52 -16.37 -14.94
CA ILE A 218 -17.66 -14.91 -14.96
C ILE A 218 -18.77 -14.47 -14.01
N CYS A 219 -18.41 -13.69 -13.00
CA CYS A 219 -19.31 -13.07 -12.06
C CYS A 219 -19.30 -11.55 -12.25
N VAL A 220 -20.43 -10.90 -12.10
CA VAL A 220 -20.57 -9.45 -12.16
C VAL A 220 -21.13 -8.94 -10.85
N ASP A 221 -20.41 -8.05 -10.21
CA ASP A 221 -20.87 -7.34 -9.01
C ASP A 221 -21.70 -6.12 -9.43
N GLY A 222 -22.99 -6.20 -9.21
CA GLY A 222 -23.98 -5.21 -9.60
C GLY A 222 -24.81 -4.70 -8.42
N PRO A 223 -25.68 -3.70 -8.64
CA PRO A 223 -26.51 -3.10 -7.59
C PRO A 223 -27.44 -4.07 -6.88
N ARG A 224 -27.76 -5.20 -7.51
CA ARG A 224 -28.62 -6.28 -6.97
C ARG A 224 -27.85 -7.47 -6.40
N GLY A 225 -26.54 -7.33 -6.26
CA GLY A 225 -25.62 -8.36 -5.82
C GLY A 225 -24.86 -9.03 -6.97
N VAL A 226 -24.16 -10.13 -6.65
CA VAL A 226 -23.33 -10.85 -7.61
C VAL A 226 -24.17 -11.72 -8.53
N THR A 227 -24.04 -11.52 -9.83
CA THR A 227 -24.71 -12.31 -10.86
C THR A 227 -23.68 -13.14 -11.63
N VAL A 228 -23.95 -14.44 -11.83
CA VAL A 228 -23.13 -15.31 -12.68
C VAL A 228 -23.58 -15.14 -14.12
N VAL A 229 -22.67 -14.69 -14.99
CA VAL A 229 -22.94 -14.51 -16.43
C VAL A 229 -22.50 -15.72 -17.24
N ARG A 230 -21.45 -16.42 -16.80
CA ARG A 230 -20.97 -17.66 -17.40
C ARG A 230 -20.41 -18.58 -16.33
N GLU A 231 -20.81 -19.85 -16.38
CA GLU A 231 -20.16 -20.90 -15.59
C GLU A 231 -18.78 -21.26 -16.18
N ARG A 232 -18.00 -21.97 -15.43
CA ARG A 232 -16.68 -22.45 -15.84
C ARG A 232 -16.82 -23.41 -17.02
N GLY A 233 -16.13 -23.14 -18.13
CA GLY A 233 -16.11 -23.96 -19.32
C GLY A 233 -14.96 -24.95 -19.35
#